data_36481b502100706502dcab03d9bbf7e3
#
_entry.id   36481b502100706502dcab03d9bbf7e3
#
_cell.length_a   1.000
_cell.length_b   1.000
_cell.length_c   1.000
_cell.angle_alpha   90.00
_cell.angle_beta   90.00
_cell.angle_gamma   90.00
#
_symmetry.space_group_name_H-M   'P 1'
#
loop_
_entity.id
_entity.type
_entity.pdbx_description
1 polymer ?
#
loop_
_entity_poly.entity_id
_entity_poly.type
_entity_poly.pdbx_seq_one_letter_code
_entity_poly.pdbx_strand_id
1 'polypeptide(L)'
;FFSDFYLIYAGSEILNQGNNPYKEWLDIHNSPFFNPPIVFHFFKFITNFEYLITVKFWFFFLFLSFISIPIVLFKIFKLNLKFFYIFLICFGGLTLSVFFTGNLSIILNGFFAISLFFLSKGKDHFFYLFLSILSLIKFPYLIFFGIPFLIRGLKKEVFINTFFYLIFITSLYLISFYQNSELFISWINSLEFSKFIGDKGDLGRGLFRILDNYFFSGSYLNYITYFLISGSLFLFLIFLFKNSKILSNKKNKSLAIAFSIITLSIFLPRLKSYDVLITIPCLFFIIETLNFKISKSLDSLIKFLLFLMLFCWTSPYAPICLYSIIFIIFATDLKFNFIEKNL
;
A
#
# COMPACT_ATOMS: atom_id res chain seq x y z
N PHE A 1 9.56 -10.61 -21.02
CA PHE A 1 8.20 -10.38 -20.54
C PHE A 1 7.94 -11.19 -19.27
N PHE A 2 7.16 -10.66 -18.31
CA PHE A 2 6.77 -11.34 -17.06
C PHE A 2 7.92 -11.66 -16.11
N SER A 3 8.95 -10.81 -16.04
CA SER A 3 10.11 -11.03 -15.16
C SER A 3 9.74 -11.19 -13.68
N ASP A 4 8.82 -10.39 -13.16
CA ASP A 4 8.42 -10.48 -11.75
C ASP A 4 7.59 -11.74 -11.46
N PHE A 5 6.76 -12.17 -12.42
CA PHE A 5 6.06 -13.44 -12.31
C PHE A 5 7.03 -14.64 -12.43
N TYR A 6 8.01 -14.54 -13.33
CA TYR A 6 9.03 -15.56 -13.48
C TYR A 6 9.79 -15.82 -12.17
N LEU A 7 10.08 -14.77 -11.41
CA LEU A 7 10.71 -14.92 -10.08
C LEU A 7 9.84 -15.77 -9.13
N ILE A 8 8.51 -15.58 -9.16
CA ILE A 8 7.59 -16.36 -8.33
C ILE A 8 7.54 -17.82 -8.83
N TYR A 9 7.43 -18.02 -10.14
CA TYR A 9 7.39 -19.35 -10.75
C TYR A 9 8.67 -20.12 -10.47
N ALA A 10 9.83 -19.55 -10.80
CA ALA A 10 11.13 -20.18 -10.61
C ALA A 10 11.43 -20.49 -9.13
N GLY A 11 11.14 -19.53 -8.22
CA GLY A 11 11.30 -19.79 -6.78
C GLY A 11 10.40 -20.90 -6.26
N SER A 12 9.16 -20.99 -6.79
CA SER A 12 8.24 -22.08 -6.44
C SER A 12 8.68 -23.43 -7.03
N GLU A 13 9.27 -23.44 -8.23
CA GLU A 13 9.82 -24.63 -8.89
C GLU A 13 11.03 -25.17 -8.14
N ILE A 14 11.99 -24.31 -7.78
CA ILE A 14 13.16 -24.68 -6.97
C ILE A 14 12.69 -25.28 -5.63
N LEU A 15 11.69 -24.66 -4.97
CA LEU A 15 11.14 -25.19 -3.74
C LEU A 15 10.43 -26.54 -3.97
N ASN A 16 9.78 -26.74 -5.12
CA ASN A 16 9.12 -28.00 -5.45
C ASN A 16 10.12 -29.15 -5.65
N GLN A 17 11.32 -28.82 -6.13
CA GLN A 17 12.45 -29.77 -6.26
C GLN A 17 13.13 -30.09 -4.91
N GLY A 18 12.68 -29.45 -3.81
CA GLY A 18 13.25 -29.64 -2.47
C GLY A 18 14.44 -28.74 -2.15
N ASN A 19 14.79 -27.83 -3.04
CA ASN A 19 15.93 -26.92 -2.91
C ASN A 19 15.54 -25.60 -2.24
N ASN A 20 16.55 -24.84 -1.78
CA ASN A 20 16.35 -23.52 -1.19
C ASN A 20 16.39 -22.43 -2.28
N PRO A 21 15.23 -21.81 -2.63
CA PRO A 21 15.15 -20.84 -3.72
C PRO A 21 16.03 -19.61 -3.49
N TYR A 22 16.23 -19.19 -2.24
CA TYR A 22 17.03 -17.99 -1.94
C TYR A 22 18.52 -18.21 -2.20
N LYS A 23 19.03 -19.40 -1.87
CA LYS A 23 20.43 -19.76 -2.10
C LYS A 23 20.68 -20.04 -3.57
N GLU A 24 19.92 -20.98 -4.15
CA GLU A 24 20.10 -21.42 -5.52
C GLU A 24 19.95 -20.29 -6.53
N TRP A 25 18.94 -19.44 -6.35
CA TRP A 25 18.75 -18.29 -7.23
C TRP A 25 19.87 -17.26 -7.13
N LEU A 26 20.36 -16.99 -5.91
CA LEU A 26 21.45 -16.05 -5.67
C LEU A 26 22.75 -16.55 -6.33
N ASP A 27 23.03 -17.84 -6.24
CA ASP A 27 24.23 -18.47 -6.83
C ASP A 27 24.20 -18.39 -8.35
N ILE A 28 23.03 -18.55 -8.99
CA ILE A 28 22.90 -18.54 -10.44
C ILE A 28 22.83 -17.12 -11.01
N HIS A 29 22.07 -16.22 -10.37
CA HIS A 29 21.70 -14.92 -10.94
C HIS A 29 22.34 -13.72 -10.22
N ASN A 30 23.08 -13.93 -9.15
CA ASN A 30 23.66 -12.88 -8.30
C ASN A 30 22.64 -11.79 -7.90
N SER A 31 21.38 -12.21 -7.73
CA SER A 31 20.26 -11.34 -7.34
C SER A 31 19.36 -12.08 -6.34
N PRO A 32 18.90 -11.43 -5.26
CA PRO A 32 18.12 -12.11 -4.24
C PRO A 32 16.63 -12.16 -4.58
N PHE A 33 15.93 -13.18 -4.06
CA PHE A 33 14.48 -13.16 -3.94
C PHE A 33 14.05 -12.36 -2.72
N PHE A 34 13.03 -11.51 -2.87
CA PHE A 34 12.48 -10.71 -1.78
C PHE A 34 11.12 -11.19 -1.27
N ASN A 35 10.48 -12.09 -1.99
CA ASN A 35 9.19 -12.64 -1.57
C ASN A 35 9.37 -13.55 -0.35
N PRO A 36 8.48 -13.48 0.67
CA PRO A 36 8.55 -14.38 1.82
C PRO A 36 8.31 -15.83 1.41
N PRO A 37 8.81 -16.83 2.17
CA PRO A 37 8.68 -18.25 1.87
C PRO A 37 7.25 -18.70 1.59
N ILE A 38 6.30 -18.12 2.31
CA ILE A 38 4.86 -18.42 2.17
C ILE A 38 4.35 -18.17 0.74
N VAL A 39 4.95 -17.23 -0.01
CA VAL A 39 4.59 -16.96 -1.40
C VAL A 39 4.93 -18.16 -2.27
N PHE A 40 6.14 -18.71 -2.15
CA PHE A 40 6.56 -19.86 -2.93
C PHE A 40 5.74 -21.10 -2.57
N HIS A 41 5.44 -21.32 -1.29
CA HIS A 41 4.56 -22.40 -0.86
C HIS A 41 3.14 -22.24 -1.45
N PHE A 42 2.61 -21.01 -1.45
CA PHE A 42 1.30 -20.73 -2.01
C PHE A 42 1.23 -20.97 -3.52
N PHE A 43 2.27 -20.61 -4.24
CA PHE A 43 2.33 -20.75 -5.69
C PHE A 43 2.95 -22.08 -6.17
N LYS A 44 3.33 -22.97 -5.27
CA LYS A 44 3.91 -24.27 -5.62
C LYS A 44 3.07 -25.07 -6.62
N PHE A 45 1.74 -24.98 -6.55
CA PHE A 45 0.83 -25.71 -7.45
C PHE A 45 0.92 -25.26 -8.91
N ILE A 46 1.35 -24.01 -9.18
CA ILE A 46 1.44 -23.52 -10.57
C ILE A 46 2.58 -24.16 -11.35
N THR A 47 3.59 -24.69 -10.67
CA THR A 47 4.73 -25.37 -11.30
C THR A 47 4.38 -26.75 -11.87
N ASN A 48 3.17 -27.25 -11.61
CA ASN A 48 2.64 -28.45 -12.26
C ASN A 48 2.21 -28.20 -13.72
N PHE A 49 2.16 -26.93 -14.14
CA PHE A 49 1.80 -26.52 -15.49
C PHE A 49 2.99 -25.90 -16.19
N GLU A 50 3.04 -26.03 -17.51
CA GLU A 50 4.05 -25.35 -18.31
C GLU A 50 4.04 -23.83 -18.09
N TYR A 51 5.22 -23.23 -18.06
CA TYR A 51 5.37 -21.80 -17.80
C TYR A 51 4.49 -20.91 -18.72
N LEU A 52 4.44 -21.24 -20.03
CA LEU A 52 3.64 -20.46 -20.98
C LEU A 52 2.13 -20.50 -20.71
N ILE A 53 1.64 -21.62 -20.19
CA ILE A 53 0.24 -21.77 -19.79
C ILE A 53 -0.03 -20.93 -18.54
N THR A 54 0.84 -21.02 -17.55
CA THR A 54 0.75 -20.22 -16.31
C THR A 54 0.81 -18.72 -16.56
N VAL A 55 1.66 -18.26 -17.48
CA VAL A 55 1.72 -16.84 -17.89
C VAL A 55 0.40 -16.34 -18.42
N LYS A 56 -0.33 -17.11 -19.25
CA LYS A 56 -1.63 -16.74 -19.78
C LYS A 56 -2.68 -16.56 -18.67
N PHE A 57 -2.72 -17.53 -17.73
CA PHE A 57 -3.61 -17.43 -16.56
C PHE A 57 -3.22 -16.25 -15.66
N TRP A 58 -1.92 -16.03 -15.44
CA TRP A 58 -1.44 -14.90 -14.64
C TRP A 58 -1.84 -13.56 -15.25
N PHE A 59 -1.68 -13.40 -16.56
CA PHE A 59 -2.11 -12.20 -17.28
C PHE A 59 -3.62 -11.96 -17.11
N PHE A 60 -4.43 -13.02 -17.22
CA PHE A 60 -5.86 -12.91 -17.01
C PHE A 60 -6.22 -12.44 -15.60
N PHE A 61 -5.56 -12.97 -14.57
CA PHE A 61 -5.76 -12.53 -13.19
C PHE A 61 -5.29 -11.09 -12.95
N LEU A 62 -4.18 -10.69 -13.54
CA LEU A 62 -3.71 -9.29 -13.50
C LEU A 62 -4.75 -8.36 -14.11
N PHE A 63 -5.28 -8.70 -15.28
CA PHE A 63 -6.28 -7.90 -15.99
C PHE A 63 -7.58 -7.78 -15.20
N LEU A 64 -8.10 -8.89 -14.68
CA LEU A 64 -9.29 -8.88 -13.81
C LEU A 64 -9.07 -8.03 -12.56
N SER A 65 -7.93 -8.18 -11.90
CA SER A 65 -7.60 -7.41 -10.71
C SER A 65 -7.48 -5.93 -11.02
N PHE A 66 -6.84 -5.56 -12.11
CA PHE A 66 -6.71 -4.18 -12.55
C PHE A 66 -8.07 -3.52 -12.78
N ILE A 67 -8.99 -4.19 -13.50
CA ILE A 67 -10.34 -3.67 -13.74
C ILE A 67 -11.17 -3.65 -12.45
N SER A 68 -10.97 -4.61 -11.54
CA SER A 68 -11.70 -4.65 -10.28
C SER A 68 -11.42 -3.45 -9.37
N ILE A 69 -10.19 -2.91 -9.40
CA ILE A 69 -9.79 -1.77 -8.57
C ILE A 69 -10.73 -0.56 -8.79
N PRO A 70 -10.83 0.03 -9.99
CA PRO A 70 -11.72 1.17 -10.19
C PRO A 70 -13.19 0.82 -9.98
N ILE A 71 -13.65 -0.36 -10.41
CA ILE A 71 -15.04 -0.78 -10.24
C ILE A 71 -15.44 -0.80 -8.76
N VAL A 72 -14.61 -1.40 -7.91
CA VAL A 72 -14.88 -1.53 -6.48
C VAL A 72 -14.78 -0.17 -5.80
N LEU A 73 -13.74 0.61 -6.09
CA LEU A 73 -13.53 1.92 -5.49
C LEU A 73 -14.59 2.94 -5.94
N PHE A 74 -15.05 2.86 -7.19
CA PHE A 74 -16.15 3.70 -7.67
C PHE A 74 -17.46 3.38 -6.95
N LYS A 75 -17.71 2.11 -6.59
CA LYS A 75 -18.86 1.74 -5.75
C LYS A 75 -18.75 2.29 -4.33
N ILE A 76 -17.54 2.30 -3.75
CA ILE A 76 -17.29 2.86 -2.40
C ILE A 76 -17.47 4.38 -2.42
N PHE A 77 -16.92 5.04 -3.42
CA PHE A 77 -16.84 6.50 -3.53
C PHE A 77 -17.97 7.13 -4.33
N LYS A 78 -18.80 6.31 -5.00
CA LYS A 78 -19.88 6.78 -5.89
C LYS A 78 -19.39 7.72 -7.00
N LEU A 79 -18.20 7.45 -7.53
CA LEU A 79 -17.59 8.23 -8.60
C LEU A 79 -18.29 8.04 -9.94
N ASN A 80 -18.22 9.06 -10.79
CA ASN A 80 -18.74 9.00 -12.16
C ASN A 80 -17.79 8.22 -13.08
N LEU A 81 -18.37 7.55 -14.09
CA LEU A 81 -17.61 6.77 -15.10
C LEU A 81 -16.52 7.58 -15.83
N LYS A 82 -16.68 8.91 -15.99
CA LYS A 82 -15.62 9.76 -16.58
C LYS A 82 -14.27 9.63 -15.86
N PHE A 83 -14.28 9.35 -14.55
CA PHE A 83 -13.05 9.12 -13.77
C PHE A 83 -12.37 7.81 -14.09
N PHE A 84 -13.08 6.83 -14.64
CA PHE A 84 -12.48 5.59 -15.11
C PHE A 84 -11.50 5.85 -16.28
N TYR A 85 -11.88 6.70 -17.22
CA TYR A 85 -10.99 7.07 -18.33
C TYR A 85 -9.75 7.83 -17.83
N ILE A 86 -9.94 8.75 -16.87
CA ILE A 86 -8.82 9.49 -16.28
C ILE A 86 -7.90 8.51 -15.52
N PHE A 87 -8.48 7.56 -14.78
CA PHE A 87 -7.72 6.49 -14.14
C PHE A 87 -6.86 5.72 -15.14
N LEU A 88 -7.41 5.31 -16.27
CA LEU A 88 -6.67 4.60 -17.32
C LEU A 88 -5.56 5.46 -17.92
N ILE A 89 -5.80 6.76 -18.15
CA ILE A 89 -4.80 7.68 -18.71
C ILE A 89 -3.67 7.91 -17.70
N CYS A 90 -3.97 8.19 -16.44
CA CYS A 90 -2.96 8.41 -15.40
C CYS A 90 -2.08 7.19 -15.16
N PHE A 91 -2.61 5.98 -15.40
CA PHE A 91 -1.88 4.73 -15.21
C PHE A 91 -1.26 4.16 -16.47
N GLY A 92 -1.62 4.65 -17.65
CA GLY A 92 -1.25 4.02 -18.91
C GLY A 92 0.24 3.68 -19.02
N GLY A 93 1.14 4.60 -18.70
CA GLY A 93 2.57 4.34 -18.75
C GLY A 93 3.10 3.44 -17.64
N LEU A 94 2.66 3.66 -16.41
CA LEU A 94 3.12 2.90 -15.23
C LEU A 94 2.52 1.50 -15.20
N THR A 95 1.26 1.38 -15.56
CA THR A 95 0.54 0.10 -15.56
C THR A 95 1.04 -0.82 -16.64
N LEU A 96 1.35 -0.30 -17.82
CA LEU A 96 1.91 -1.11 -18.90
C LEU A 96 3.21 -1.80 -18.45
N SER A 97 4.13 -1.07 -17.82
CA SER A 97 5.38 -1.67 -17.33
C SER A 97 5.09 -2.79 -16.31
N VAL A 98 4.15 -2.58 -15.39
CA VAL A 98 3.79 -3.55 -14.35
C VAL A 98 3.05 -4.76 -14.92
N PHE A 99 2.22 -4.57 -15.96
CA PHE A 99 1.64 -5.68 -16.71
C PHE A 99 2.70 -6.49 -17.45
N PHE A 100 3.66 -5.82 -18.10
CA PHE A 100 4.75 -6.50 -18.82
C PHE A 100 5.69 -7.26 -17.89
N THR A 101 5.91 -6.80 -16.67
CA THR A 101 6.70 -7.56 -15.67
C THR A 101 5.89 -8.65 -14.98
N GLY A 102 4.57 -8.60 -15.06
CA GLY A 102 3.70 -9.57 -14.37
C GLY A 102 3.67 -9.37 -12.85
N ASN A 103 3.79 -8.13 -12.36
CA ASN A 103 3.96 -7.84 -10.93
C ASN A 103 2.72 -8.19 -10.11
N LEU A 104 2.92 -8.97 -9.06
CA LEU A 104 1.88 -9.43 -8.13
C LEU A 104 1.12 -8.27 -7.46
N SER A 105 1.72 -7.09 -7.35
CA SER A 105 1.10 -5.94 -6.67
C SER A 105 -0.24 -5.51 -7.27
N ILE A 106 -0.48 -5.72 -8.57
CA ILE A 106 -1.80 -5.44 -9.19
C ILE A 106 -2.87 -6.34 -8.56
N ILE A 107 -2.59 -7.64 -8.43
CA ILE A 107 -3.51 -8.61 -7.84
C ILE A 107 -3.76 -8.24 -6.38
N LEU A 108 -2.71 -7.91 -5.63
CA LEU A 108 -2.82 -7.52 -4.24
C LEU A 108 -3.63 -6.23 -4.06
N ASN A 109 -3.46 -5.23 -4.94
CA ASN A 109 -4.28 -4.01 -4.92
C ASN A 109 -5.76 -4.29 -5.25
N GLY A 110 -6.05 -5.25 -6.13
CA GLY A 110 -7.42 -5.71 -6.40
C GLY A 110 -8.08 -6.29 -5.14
N PHE A 111 -7.39 -7.20 -4.45
CA PHE A 111 -7.86 -7.77 -3.17
C PHE A 111 -7.95 -6.70 -2.07
N PHE A 112 -7.04 -5.73 -2.05
CA PHE A 112 -7.12 -4.62 -1.10
C PHE A 112 -8.36 -3.75 -1.37
N ALA A 113 -8.70 -3.45 -2.62
CA ALA A 113 -9.93 -2.76 -2.95
C ALA A 113 -11.18 -3.52 -2.44
N ILE A 114 -11.19 -4.86 -2.60
CA ILE A 114 -12.26 -5.72 -2.05
C ILE A 114 -12.31 -5.63 -0.51
N SER A 115 -11.17 -5.64 0.17
CA SER A 115 -11.14 -5.49 1.63
C SER A 115 -11.75 -4.16 2.09
N LEU A 116 -11.42 -3.07 1.40
CA LEU A 116 -11.99 -1.74 1.65
C LEU A 116 -13.51 -1.69 1.41
N PHE A 117 -14.00 -2.45 0.43
CA PHE A 117 -15.45 -2.58 0.24
C PHE A 117 -16.13 -3.21 1.46
N PHE A 118 -15.54 -4.27 2.03
CA PHE A 118 -16.06 -4.85 3.26
C PHE A 118 -16.01 -3.87 4.43
N LEU A 119 -14.91 -3.13 4.58
CA LEU A 119 -14.81 -2.07 5.59
C LEU A 119 -15.89 -0.99 5.40
N SER A 120 -16.15 -0.57 4.16
CA SER A 120 -17.18 0.43 3.85
C SER A 120 -18.58 -0.03 4.26
N LYS A 121 -18.84 -1.34 4.18
CA LYS A 121 -20.11 -1.99 4.59
C LYS A 121 -20.15 -2.34 6.09
N GLY A 122 -19.12 -2.01 6.86
CA GLY A 122 -19.05 -2.35 8.30
C GLY A 122 -18.71 -3.82 8.59
N LYS A 123 -18.28 -4.58 7.60
CA LYS A 123 -17.87 -5.98 7.74
C LYS A 123 -16.38 -6.05 8.07
N ASP A 124 -16.01 -5.64 9.27
CA ASP A 124 -14.62 -5.45 9.67
C ASP A 124 -13.79 -6.74 9.66
N HIS A 125 -14.36 -7.86 10.10
CA HIS A 125 -13.64 -9.13 10.11
C HIS A 125 -13.17 -9.53 8.71
N PHE A 126 -13.98 -9.32 7.68
CA PHE A 126 -13.56 -9.58 6.30
C PHE A 126 -12.47 -8.61 5.85
N PHE A 127 -12.55 -7.32 6.24
CA PHE A 127 -11.48 -6.37 5.97
C PHE A 127 -10.14 -6.85 6.57
N TYR A 128 -10.14 -7.17 7.85
CA TYR A 128 -8.94 -7.63 8.53
C TYR A 128 -8.42 -8.97 7.98
N LEU A 129 -9.31 -9.91 7.67
CA LEU A 129 -8.93 -11.21 7.09
C LEU A 129 -8.21 -11.04 5.74
N PHE A 130 -8.83 -10.30 4.80
CA PHE A 130 -8.20 -10.03 3.50
C PHE A 130 -6.88 -9.29 3.66
N LEU A 131 -6.84 -8.28 4.53
CA LEU A 131 -5.62 -7.52 4.78
C LEU A 131 -4.51 -8.39 5.40
N SER A 132 -4.87 -9.36 6.24
CA SER A 132 -3.93 -10.33 6.80
C SER A 132 -3.29 -11.19 5.70
N ILE A 133 -4.10 -11.73 4.79
CA ILE A 133 -3.61 -12.50 3.64
C ILE A 133 -2.66 -11.65 2.79
N LEU A 134 -3.03 -10.40 2.50
CA LEU A 134 -2.17 -9.48 1.75
C LEU A 134 -0.84 -9.21 2.45
N SER A 135 -0.88 -9.06 3.78
CA SER A 135 0.29 -8.80 4.61
C SER A 135 1.24 -10.01 4.70
N LEU A 136 0.71 -11.23 4.63
CA LEU A 136 1.52 -12.45 4.55
C LEU A 136 2.29 -12.54 3.22
N ILE A 137 1.70 -12.05 2.14
CA ILE A 137 2.33 -12.06 0.81
C ILE A 137 3.28 -10.87 0.66
N LYS A 138 2.86 -9.69 1.14
CA LYS A 138 3.61 -8.44 1.03
C LYS A 138 3.49 -7.65 2.34
N PHE A 139 4.48 -7.78 3.19
CA PHE A 139 4.54 -7.21 4.54
C PHE A 139 4.12 -5.72 4.65
N PRO A 140 4.45 -4.81 3.72
CA PRO A 140 4.03 -3.42 3.80
C PRO A 140 2.52 -3.19 3.91
N TYR A 141 1.66 -4.13 3.50
CA TYR A 141 0.21 -4.00 3.69
C TYR A 141 -0.21 -3.93 5.17
N LEU A 142 0.64 -4.33 6.11
CA LEU A 142 0.38 -4.16 7.56
C LEU A 142 0.05 -2.72 7.96
N ILE A 143 0.59 -1.73 7.25
CA ILE A 143 0.33 -0.33 7.56
C ILE A 143 -1.14 0.04 7.46
N PHE A 144 -1.88 -0.63 6.58
CA PHE A 144 -3.30 -0.37 6.37
C PHE A 144 -4.21 -0.91 7.48
N PHE A 145 -3.68 -1.69 8.44
CA PHE A 145 -4.36 -1.95 9.71
C PHE A 145 -4.63 -0.65 10.50
N GLY A 146 -3.93 0.43 10.15
CA GLY A 146 -4.18 1.77 10.67
C GLY A 146 -5.51 2.39 10.22
N ILE A 147 -6.12 1.97 9.09
CA ILE A 147 -7.34 2.57 8.54
C ILE A 147 -8.49 2.63 9.56
N PRO A 148 -8.85 1.53 10.26
CA PRO A 148 -9.90 1.57 11.25
C PRO A 148 -9.64 2.53 12.42
N PHE A 149 -8.36 2.70 12.83
CA PHE A 149 -7.99 3.67 13.86
C PHE A 149 -8.22 5.11 13.41
N LEU A 150 -7.90 5.43 12.17
CA LEU A 150 -8.16 6.76 11.62
C LEU A 150 -9.66 7.04 11.52
N ILE A 151 -10.46 6.07 11.06
CA ILE A 151 -11.90 6.25 10.84
C ILE A 151 -12.71 6.27 12.14
N ARG A 152 -12.33 5.46 13.13
CA ARG A 152 -13.12 5.23 14.36
C ARG A 152 -12.45 5.72 15.63
N GLY A 153 -11.20 6.14 15.54
CA GLY A 153 -10.36 6.49 16.68
C GLY A 153 -9.90 5.27 17.48
N LEU A 154 -9.36 5.53 18.67
CA LEU A 154 -8.78 4.52 19.57
C LEU A 154 -9.87 3.75 20.34
N LYS A 155 -10.76 3.07 19.62
CA LYS A 155 -11.82 2.25 20.24
C LYS A 155 -11.29 0.86 20.59
N LYS A 156 -11.76 0.31 21.73
CA LYS A 156 -11.39 -1.03 22.21
C LYS A 156 -11.59 -2.11 21.15
N GLU A 157 -12.70 -2.08 20.42
CA GLU A 157 -13.01 -3.05 19.36
C GLU A 157 -11.98 -3.03 18.22
N VAL A 158 -11.50 -1.83 17.84
CA VAL A 158 -10.47 -1.67 16.80
C VAL A 158 -9.15 -2.27 17.28
N PHE A 159 -8.76 -2.03 18.53
CA PHE A 159 -7.57 -2.62 19.13
C PHE A 159 -7.66 -4.15 19.17
N ILE A 160 -8.76 -4.70 19.68
CA ILE A 160 -8.95 -6.15 19.80
C ILE A 160 -8.85 -6.80 18.43
N ASN A 161 -9.57 -6.29 17.43
CA ASN A 161 -9.55 -6.86 16.08
C ASN A 161 -8.15 -6.76 15.47
N THR A 162 -7.51 -5.59 15.54
CA THR A 162 -6.16 -5.40 15.00
C THR A 162 -5.17 -6.35 15.67
N PHE A 163 -5.19 -6.45 17.00
CA PHE A 163 -4.29 -7.31 17.75
C PHE A 163 -4.51 -8.79 17.43
N PHE A 164 -5.76 -9.22 17.35
CA PHE A 164 -6.12 -10.59 16.99
C PHE A 164 -5.52 -10.98 15.62
N TYR A 165 -5.70 -10.13 14.60
CA TYR A 165 -5.20 -10.43 13.26
C TYR A 165 -3.68 -10.25 13.14
N LEU A 166 -3.06 -9.39 13.92
CA LEU A 166 -1.59 -9.33 14.02
C LEU A 166 -1.02 -10.62 14.65
N ILE A 167 -1.64 -11.15 15.71
CA ILE A 167 -1.27 -12.45 16.28
C ILE A 167 -1.43 -13.54 15.23
N PHE A 168 -2.54 -13.55 14.49
CA PHE A 168 -2.77 -14.51 13.42
C PHE A 168 -1.66 -14.50 12.37
N ILE A 169 -1.26 -13.31 11.87
CA ILE A 169 -0.16 -13.16 10.92
C ILE A 169 1.16 -13.66 11.53
N THR A 170 1.48 -13.23 12.75
CA THR A 170 2.71 -13.63 13.44
C THR A 170 2.76 -15.12 13.66
N SER A 171 1.65 -15.75 14.04
CA SER A 171 1.56 -17.21 14.23
C SER A 171 1.85 -17.96 12.93
N LEU A 172 1.35 -17.49 11.78
CA LEU A 172 1.62 -18.11 10.49
C LEU A 172 3.09 -17.97 10.07
N TYR A 173 3.72 -16.83 10.35
CA TYR A 173 5.16 -16.68 10.13
C TYR A 173 5.99 -17.58 11.06
N LEU A 174 5.59 -17.72 12.34
CA LEU A 174 6.24 -18.63 13.28
C LEU A 174 6.09 -20.08 12.82
N ILE A 175 4.91 -20.50 12.39
CA ILE A 175 4.69 -21.84 11.84
C ILE A 175 5.60 -22.07 10.62
N SER A 176 5.68 -21.12 9.70
CA SER A 176 6.57 -21.19 8.54
C SER A 176 8.04 -21.30 8.96
N PHE A 177 8.46 -20.56 9.99
CA PHE A 177 9.79 -20.66 10.56
C PHE A 177 10.07 -22.05 11.17
N TYR A 178 9.13 -22.59 11.95
CA TYR A 178 9.29 -23.93 12.58
C TYR A 178 9.32 -25.05 11.54
N GLN A 179 8.55 -24.91 10.46
CA GLN A 179 8.52 -25.92 9.39
C GLN A 179 9.82 -25.96 8.58
N ASN A 180 10.42 -24.80 8.33
CA ASN A 180 11.69 -24.70 7.59
C ASN A 180 12.45 -23.43 8.01
N SER A 181 13.20 -23.53 9.10
CA SER A 181 13.99 -22.41 9.65
C SER A 181 15.08 -21.93 8.69
N GLU A 182 15.70 -22.86 7.95
CA GLU A 182 16.74 -22.51 6.99
C GLU A 182 16.20 -21.64 5.85
N LEU A 183 15.04 -21.99 5.31
CA LEU A 183 14.38 -21.22 4.26
C LEU A 183 14.02 -19.81 4.76
N PHE A 184 13.51 -19.72 5.98
CA PHE A 184 13.13 -18.45 6.59
C PHE A 184 14.35 -17.55 6.86
N ILE A 185 15.43 -18.10 7.40
CA ILE A 185 16.68 -17.37 7.63
C ILE A 185 17.28 -16.89 6.29
N SER A 186 17.26 -17.74 5.27
CA SER A 186 17.73 -17.37 3.92
C SER A 186 16.93 -16.20 3.34
N TRP A 187 15.61 -16.16 3.59
CA TRP A 187 14.79 -15.00 3.22
C TRP A 187 15.20 -13.72 3.96
N ILE A 188 15.40 -13.78 5.27
CA ILE A 188 15.85 -12.61 6.06
C ILE A 188 17.21 -12.12 5.53
N ASN A 189 18.15 -13.01 5.27
CA ASN A 189 19.45 -12.65 4.69
C ASN A 189 19.30 -11.99 3.30
N SER A 190 18.34 -12.44 2.48
CA SER A 190 18.01 -11.81 1.19
C SER A 190 17.49 -10.37 1.36
N LEU A 191 16.69 -10.12 2.38
CA LEU A 191 16.23 -8.77 2.70
C LEU A 191 17.39 -7.86 3.17
N GLU A 192 18.36 -8.41 3.90
CA GLU A 192 19.57 -7.67 4.29
C GLU A 192 20.45 -7.35 3.09
N PHE A 193 20.63 -8.31 2.18
CA PHE A 193 21.35 -8.08 0.94
C PHE A 193 20.76 -6.96 0.09
N SER A 194 19.44 -6.74 0.16
CA SER A 194 18.77 -5.65 -0.52
C SER A 194 19.23 -4.24 -0.07
N LYS A 195 19.77 -4.11 1.13
CA LYS A 195 20.32 -2.85 1.64
C LYS A 195 21.56 -2.45 0.84
N PHE A 196 22.41 -3.41 0.46
CA PHE A 196 23.64 -3.17 -0.30
C PHE A 196 23.36 -2.88 -1.78
N ILE A 197 22.33 -3.50 -2.36
CA ILE A 197 21.90 -3.20 -3.74
C ILE A 197 21.24 -1.83 -3.81
N GLY A 198 20.69 -1.36 -2.71
CA GLY A 198 19.96 -0.11 -2.61
C GLY A 198 20.75 1.14 -2.92
N ASP A 199 22.07 1.11 -2.81
CA ASP A 199 22.94 2.25 -3.18
C ASP A 199 22.96 2.49 -4.70
N LYS A 200 22.57 1.51 -5.51
CA LYS A 200 22.52 1.59 -6.97
C LYS A 200 21.15 1.30 -7.58
N GLY A 201 20.19 0.83 -6.79
CA GLY A 201 18.89 0.36 -7.26
C GLY A 201 17.70 1.22 -6.82
N ASP A 202 16.60 1.09 -7.55
CA ASP A 202 15.32 1.73 -7.24
C ASP A 202 14.63 1.07 -6.01
N LEU A 203 15.05 1.45 -4.80
CA LEU A 203 14.41 1.01 -3.54
C LEU A 203 13.02 1.64 -3.32
N GLY A 204 12.54 2.43 -4.29
CA GLY A 204 11.29 3.15 -4.15
C GLY A 204 11.46 4.49 -3.42
N ARG A 205 10.33 5.17 -3.16
CA ARG A 205 10.29 6.61 -2.84
C ARG A 205 9.45 6.89 -1.60
N GLY A 206 9.64 6.12 -0.53
CA GLY A 206 8.95 6.31 0.74
C GLY A 206 9.67 7.25 1.71
N LEU A 207 9.01 7.56 2.83
CA LEU A 207 9.57 8.37 3.92
C LEU A 207 10.90 7.80 4.42
N PHE A 208 11.00 6.47 4.54
CA PHE A 208 12.23 5.80 4.96
C PHE A 208 13.41 6.15 4.04
N ARG A 209 13.18 6.15 2.72
CA ARG A 209 14.23 6.47 1.75
C ARG A 209 14.69 7.92 1.81
N ILE A 210 13.78 8.82 2.13
CA ILE A 210 14.14 10.24 2.32
C ILE A 210 15.04 10.40 3.54
N LEU A 211 14.70 9.73 4.65
CA LEU A 211 15.53 9.74 5.84
C LEU A 211 16.90 9.11 5.59
N ASP A 212 16.96 8.01 4.86
CA ASP A 212 18.20 7.32 4.51
C ASP A 212 19.11 8.16 3.63
N ASN A 213 18.56 8.80 2.61
CA ASN A 213 19.35 9.59 1.67
C ASN A 213 19.89 10.91 2.25
N TYR A 214 19.12 11.57 3.13
CA TYR A 214 19.44 12.94 3.54
C TYR A 214 19.92 13.06 4.98
N PHE A 215 19.67 12.08 5.85
CA PHE A 215 19.94 12.24 7.28
C PHE A 215 20.81 11.13 7.88
N PHE A 216 20.57 9.85 7.55
CA PHE A 216 21.13 8.72 8.30
C PHE A 216 21.59 7.57 7.40
N SER A 217 22.25 7.85 6.30
CA SER A 217 22.67 6.88 5.30
C SER A 217 23.27 5.60 5.92
N GLY A 218 22.62 4.45 5.69
CA GLY A 218 23.10 3.13 6.13
C GLY A 218 23.11 2.87 7.64
N SER A 219 22.58 3.79 8.46
CA SER A 219 22.62 3.67 9.92
C SER A 219 21.36 3.00 10.50
N TYR A 220 21.52 2.24 11.60
CA TYR A 220 20.37 1.76 12.39
C TYR A 220 19.50 2.91 12.94
N LEU A 221 20.07 4.09 13.14
CA LEU A 221 19.33 5.30 13.54
C LEU A 221 18.24 5.66 12.53
N ASN A 222 18.41 5.33 11.26
CA ASN A 222 17.39 5.54 10.24
C ASN A 222 16.10 4.78 10.55
N TYR A 223 16.18 3.52 10.96
CA TYR A 223 15.00 2.73 11.33
C TYR A 223 14.32 3.30 12.57
N ILE A 224 15.08 3.63 13.60
CA ILE A 224 14.53 4.20 14.84
C ILE A 224 13.83 5.52 14.54
N THR A 225 14.49 6.40 13.79
CA THR A 225 13.93 7.71 13.40
C THR A 225 12.67 7.55 12.55
N TYR A 226 12.70 6.62 11.59
CA TYR A 226 11.52 6.31 10.75
C TYR A 226 10.34 5.84 11.60
N PHE A 227 10.53 4.92 12.54
CA PHE A 227 9.46 4.44 13.42
C PHE A 227 8.94 5.52 14.35
N LEU A 228 9.81 6.35 14.92
CA LEU A 228 9.41 7.46 15.79
C LEU A 228 8.60 8.52 15.01
N ILE A 229 9.08 8.94 13.85
CA ILE A 229 8.38 9.92 13.00
C ILE A 229 7.04 9.34 12.54
N SER A 230 7.03 8.13 11.98
CA SER A 230 5.81 7.50 11.48
C SER A 230 4.79 7.28 12.59
N GLY A 231 5.23 6.83 13.77
CA GLY A 231 4.37 6.63 14.93
C GLY A 231 3.77 7.95 15.45
N SER A 232 4.60 8.98 15.60
CA SER A 232 4.15 10.31 16.05
C SER A 232 3.16 10.92 15.06
N LEU A 233 3.45 10.85 13.76
CA LEU A 233 2.57 11.33 12.72
C LEU A 233 1.26 10.54 12.66
N PHE A 234 1.30 9.24 12.88
CA PHE A 234 0.09 8.41 12.94
C PHE A 234 -0.83 8.79 14.11
N LEU A 235 -0.26 8.98 15.30
CA LEU A 235 -1.03 9.45 16.45
C LEU A 235 -1.62 10.85 16.21
N PHE A 236 -0.86 11.74 15.61
CA PHE A 236 -1.32 13.06 15.21
C PHE A 236 -2.47 12.98 14.20
N LEU A 237 -2.39 12.09 13.20
CA LEU A 237 -3.47 11.86 12.25
C LEU A 237 -4.75 11.35 12.94
N ILE A 238 -4.63 10.42 13.90
CA ILE A 238 -5.80 9.97 14.68
C ILE A 238 -6.47 11.15 15.38
N PHE A 239 -5.66 12.03 16.00
CA PHE A 239 -6.18 13.26 16.64
C PHE A 239 -6.88 14.18 15.64
N LEU A 240 -6.27 14.43 14.46
CA LEU A 240 -6.86 15.26 13.41
C LEU A 240 -8.18 14.66 12.89
N PHE A 241 -8.21 13.38 12.57
CA PHE A 241 -9.42 12.71 12.09
C PHE A 241 -10.56 12.76 13.10
N LYS A 242 -10.26 12.58 14.39
CA LYS A 242 -11.25 12.66 15.47
C LYS A 242 -11.85 14.06 15.62
N ASN A 243 -11.03 15.09 15.43
CA ASN A 243 -11.43 16.48 15.62
C ASN A 243 -11.99 17.13 14.34
N SER A 244 -11.79 16.52 13.16
CA SER A 244 -12.35 17.00 11.91
C SER A 244 -13.87 16.76 11.86
N LYS A 245 -14.66 17.82 11.72
CA LYS A 245 -16.12 17.71 11.51
C LYS A 245 -16.45 17.00 10.20
N ILE A 246 -15.61 17.16 9.18
CA ILE A 246 -15.81 16.55 7.87
C ILE A 246 -15.62 15.03 7.97
N LEU A 247 -14.52 14.59 8.57
CA LEU A 247 -14.14 13.18 8.60
C LEU A 247 -14.84 12.39 9.70
N SER A 248 -15.17 13.02 10.82
CA SER A 248 -15.90 12.38 11.92
C SER A 248 -17.39 12.16 11.60
N ASN A 249 -17.93 12.81 10.58
CA ASN A 249 -19.30 12.63 10.17
C ASN A 249 -19.51 11.24 9.52
N LYS A 250 -20.45 10.45 10.09
CA LYS A 250 -20.79 9.12 9.58
C LYS A 250 -21.20 9.10 8.10
N LYS A 251 -21.76 10.20 7.59
CA LYS A 251 -22.14 10.35 6.18
C LYS A 251 -20.91 10.41 5.26
N ASN A 252 -19.76 10.85 5.78
CA ASN A 252 -18.52 11.03 5.05
C ASN A 252 -17.53 9.87 5.22
N LYS A 253 -18.02 8.68 5.61
CA LYS A 253 -17.17 7.50 5.83
C LYS A 253 -16.27 7.16 4.62
N SER A 254 -16.78 7.31 3.42
CA SER A 254 -16.01 7.10 2.19
C SER A 254 -14.84 8.09 2.08
N LEU A 255 -15.06 9.35 2.47
CA LEU A 255 -14.01 10.37 2.49
C LEU A 255 -12.94 10.03 3.53
N ALA A 256 -13.33 9.59 4.72
CA ALA A 256 -12.38 9.13 5.74
C ALA A 256 -11.57 7.94 5.27
N ILE A 257 -12.17 6.98 4.55
CA ILE A 257 -11.46 5.85 3.94
C ILE A 257 -10.44 6.36 2.91
N ALA A 258 -10.83 7.25 1.99
CA ALA A 258 -9.95 7.79 0.96
C ALA A 258 -8.73 8.51 1.56
N PHE A 259 -8.96 9.39 2.53
CA PHE A 259 -7.88 10.06 3.25
C PHE A 259 -6.97 9.10 3.99
N SER A 260 -7.55 8.08 4.65
CA SER A 260 -6.76 7.07 5.38
C SER A 260 -5.81 6.31 4.45
N ILE A 261 -6.27 5.92 3.25
CA ILE A 261 -5.45 5.22 2.27
C ILE A 261 -4.28 6.09 1.83
N ILE A 262 -4.55 7.34 1.47
CA ILE A 262 -3.52 8.27 1.00
C ILE A 262 -2.51 8.54 2.11
N THR A 263 -2.96 8.86 3.32
CA THR A 263 -2.07 9.17 4.44
C THR A 263 -1.21 7.99 4.85
N LEU A 264 -1.80 6.79 4.93
CA LEU A 264 -1.05 5.59 5.30
C LEU A 264 -0.08 5.13 4.21
N SER A 265 -0.39 5.38 2.93
CA SER A 265 0.53 5.07 1.84
C SER A 265 1.85 5.84 1.93
N ILE A 266 1.86 7.01 2.57
CA ILE A 266 3.08 7.81 2.79
C ILE A 266 4.04 7.10 3.75
N PHE A 267 3.50 6.34 4.70
CA PHE A 267 4.30 5.60 5.67
C PHE A 267 4.86 4.28 5.12
N LEU A 268 4.53 3.90 3.88
CA LEU A 268 5.18 2.75 3.27
C LEU A 268 6.70 2.99 3.23
N PRO A 269 7.49 2.09 3.81
CA PRO A 269 8.95 2.26 3.85
C PRO A 269 9.54 2.32 2.45
N ARG A 270 8.95 1.54 1.54
CA ARG A 270 9.26 1.50 0.13
C ARG A 270 7.98 1.75 -0.66
N LEU A 271 7.96 2.82 -1.43
CA LEU A 271 6.84 3.21 -2.26
C LEU A 271 7.26 3.14 -3.73
N LYS A 272 6.77 2.15 -4.46
CA LYS A 272 6.89 2.07 -5.91
C LYS A 272 5.61 2.53 -6.58
N SER A 273 5.70 2.89 -7.84
CA SER A 273 4.57 3.39 -8.63
C SER A 273 3.34 2.46 -8.60
N TYR A 274 3.55 1.17 -8.61
CA TYR A 274 2.48 0.18 -8.55
C TYR A 274 1.86 0.00 -7.15
N ASP A 275 2.53 0.44 -6.09
CA ASP A 275 1.98 0.40 -4.73
C ASP A 275 0.94 1.50 -4.51
N VAL A 276 0.93 2.51 -5.37
CA VAL A 276 0.03 3.66 -5.29
C VAL A 276 -1.19 3.58 -6.19
N LEU A 277 -1.36 2.48 -6.91
CA LEU A 277 -2.51 2.26 -7.80
C LEU A 277 -3.86 2.59 -7.14
N ILE A 278 -4.02 2.21 -5.87
CA ILE A 278 -5.25 2.40 -5.13
C ILE A 278 -5.45 3.84 -4.65
N THR A 279 -4.37 4.64 -4.55
CA THR A 279 -4.46 6.00 -4.03
C THR A 279 -5.06 6.97 -5.04
N ILE A 280 -4.98 6.69 -6.34
CA ILE A 280 -5.44 7.60 -7.39
C ILE A 280 -6.96 7.75 -7.40
N PRO A 281 -7.79 6.69 -7.39
CA PRO A 281 -9.22 6.85 -7.24
C PRO A 281 -9.61 7.59 -5.94
N CYS A 282 -8.83 7.36 -4.85
CA CYS A 282 -9.03 8.07 -3.60
C CYS A 282 -8.78 9.58 -3.76
N LEU A 283 -7.71 9.94 -4.47
CA LEU A 283 -7.36 11.33 -4.71
C LEU A 283 -8.41 12.04 -5.58
N PHE A 284 -8.89 11.39 -6.65
CA PHE A 284 -9.99 11.93 -7.46
C PHE A 284 -11.25 12.16 -6.63
N PHE A 285 -11.60 11.18 -5.80
CA PHE A 285 -12.76 11.32 -4.93
C PHE A 285 -12.63 12.49 -3.96
N ILE A 286 -11.46 12.71 -3.38
CA ILE A 286 -11.18 13.84 -2.51
C ILE A 286 -11.32 15.16 -3.28
N ILE A 287 -10.70 15.25 -4.47
CA ILE A 287 -10.77 16.45 -5.32
C ILE A 287 -12.22 16.81 -5.68
N GLU A 288 -13.05 15.80 -5.99
CA GLU A 288 -14.45 16.02 -6.34
C GLU A 288 -15.33 16.40 -5.15
N THR A 289 -15.07 15.81 -3.98
CA THR A 289 -15.94 15.91 -2.81
C THR A 289 -15.66 17.16 -1.97
N LEU A 290 -14.40 17.61 -1.93
CA LEU A 290 -14.02 18.75 -1.12
C LEU A 290 -14.36 20.07 -1.82
N ASN A 291 -15.43 20.70 -1.33
CA ASN A 291 -15.69 22.11 -1.56
C ASN A 291 -15.11 22.88 -0.36
N PHE A 292 -13.90 23.42 -0.54
CA PHE A 292 -13.31 24.26 0.48
C PHE A 292 -14.09 25.58 0.57
N LYS A 293 -14.60 25.92 1.76
CA LYS A 293 -15.22 27.23 2.04
C LYS A 293 -14.19 28.37 2.08
N ILE A 294 -13.08 28.19 1.40
CA ILE A 294 -11.99 29.15 1.23
C ILE A 294 -12.26 29.96 -0.05
N SER A 295 -11.52 31.05 -0.28
CA SER A 295 -11.64 31.78 -1.53
C SER A 295 -11.58 30.83 -2.74
N LYS A 296 -12.41 31.05 -3.75
CA LYS A 296 -12.47 30.20 -4.97
C LYS A 296 -11.10 29.98 -5.60
N SER A 297 -10.21 30.97 -5.51
CA SER A 297 -8.84 30.88 -6.02
C SER A 297 -7.99 29.84 -5.27
N LEU A 298 -8.08 29.79 -3.94
CA LEU A 298 -7.32 28.85 -3.12
C LEU A 298 -7.86 27.42 -3.25
N ASP A 299 -9.17 27.24 -3.33
CA ASP A 299 -9.79 25.93 -3.64
C ASP A 299 -9.32 25.41 -4.99
N SER A 300 -9.32 26.25 -6.03
CA SER A 300 -8.83 25.87 -7.36
C SER A 300 -7.35 25.55 -7.35
N LEU A 301 -6.53 26.29 -6.60
CA LEU A 301 -5.10 26.01 -6.48
C LEU A 301 -4.84 24.67 -5.78
N ILE A 302 -5.54 24.38 -4.68
CA ILE A 302 -5.41 23.09 -3.97
C ILE A 302 -5.81 21.94 -4.89
N LYS A 303 -6.94 22.04 -5.59
CA LYS A 303 -7.39 21.02 -6.54
C LYS A 303 -6.41 20.82 -7.69
N PHE A 304 -5.83 21.91 -8.19
CA PHE A 304 -4.80 21.87 -9.22
C PHE A 304 -3.52 21.19 -8.72
N LEU A 305 -3.05 21.53 -7.52
CA LEU A 305 -1.89 20.88 -6.91
C LEU A 305 -2.13 19.37 -6.69
N LEU A 306 -3.31 18.98 -6.20
CA LEU A 306 -3.69 17.57 -6.06
C LEU A 306 -3.72 16.85 -7.41
N PHE A 307 -4.22 17.52 -8.45
CA PHE A 307 -4.20 17.00 -9.82
C PHE A 307 -2.78 16.83 -10.36
N LEU A 308 -1.92 17.85 -10.20
CA LEU A 308 -0.51 17.75 -10.60
C LEU A 308 0.21 16.59 -9.92
N MET A 309 -0.12 16.29 -8.67
CA MET A 309 0.50 15.19 -7.94
C MET A 309 0.22 13.81 -8.56
N LEU A 310 -0.87 13.66 -9.30
CA LEU A 310 -1.13 12.42 -10.05
C LEU A 310 -0.03 12.16 -11.10
N PHE A 311 0.49 13.21 -11.70
CA PHE A 311 1.57 13.11 -12.68
C PHE A 311 2.96 13.06 -12.03
N CYS A 312 3.12 13.67 -10.85
CA CYS A 312 4.37 13.73 -10.11
C CYS A 312 4.58 12.53 -9.17
N TRP A 313 3.67 11.55 -9.14
CA TRP A 313 3.75 10.42 -8.22
C TRP A 313 5.00 9.55 -8.38
N THR A 314 5.68 9.66 -9.51
CA THR A 314 6.98 9.03 -9.74
C THR A 314 8.14 9.79 -9.08
N SER A 315 7.92 11.03 -8.61
CA SER A 315 8.94 11.82 -7.94
C SER A 315 9.13 11.38 -6.47
N PRO A 316 10.38 11.35 -5.95
CA PRO A 316 10.64 11.06 -4.54
C PRO A 316 10.01 12.09 -3.59
N TYR A 317 9.72 13.28 -4.06
CA TYR A 317 9.12 14.38 -3.29
C TYR A 317 7.58 14.34 -3.27
N ALA A 318 6.95 13.54 -4.13
CA ALA A 318 5.49 13.46 -4.20
C ALA A 318 4.84 13.10 -2.85
N PRO A 319 5.33 12.15 -2.05
CA PRO A 319 4.79 11.87 -0.73
C PRO A 319 4.84 13.08 0.22
N ILE A 320 5.93 13.85 0.23
CA ILE A 320 6.08 15.04 1.07
C ILE A 320 5.08 16.12 0.65
N CYS A 321 4.97 16.39 -0.64
CA CYS A 321 4.01 17.35 -1.17
C CYS A 321 2.58 16.94 -0.82
N LEU A 322 2.21 15.67 -1.01
CA LEU A 322 0.91 15.14 -0.66
C LEU A 322 0.63 15.31 0.83
N TYR A 323 1.60 14.99 1.67
CA TYR A 323 1.48 15.14 3.12
C TYR A 323 1.26 16.59 3.51
N SER A 324 2.02 17.50 2.93
CA SER A 324 1.87 18.95 3.18
C SER A 324 0.49 19.45 2.78
N ILE A 325 -0.04 19.00 1.64
CA ILE A 325 -1.38 19.37 1.18
C ILE A 325 -2.46 18.83 2.14
N ILE A 326 -2.36 17.57 2.54
CA ILE A 326 -3.31 16.96 3.49
C ILE A 326 -3.25 17.71 4.83
N PHE A 327 -2.05 18.04 5.30
CA PHE A 327 -1.85 18.82 6.51
C PHE A 327 -2.51 20.20 6.42
N ILE A 328 -2.34 20.91 5.30
CA ILE A 328 -2.98 22.21 5.05
C ILE A 328 -4.51 22.07 5.05
N ILE A 329 -5.05 21.03 4.42
CA ILE A 329 -6.48 20.76 4.40
C ILE A 329 -7.02 20.58 5.83
N PHE A 330 -6.35 19.76 6.65
CA PHE A 330 -6.76 19.54 8.03
C PHE A 330 -6.59 20.78 8.90
N ALA A 331 -5.49 21.50 8.74
CA ALA A 331 -5.25 22.73 9.49
C ALA A 331 -6.30 23.83 9.19
N THR A 332 -6.72 23.93 7.93
CA THR A 332 -7.78 24.86 7.52
C THR A 332 -9.13 24.43 8.08
N ASP A 333 -9.48 23.16 8.03
CA ASP A 333 -10.72 22.62 8.61
C ASP A 333 -10.78 22.86 10.12
N LEU A 334 -9.69 22.61 10.85
CA LEU A 334 -9.59 22.90 12.29
C LEU A 334 -9.72 24.39 12.61
N LYS A 335 -9.09 25.26 11.83
CA LYS A 335 -9.15 26.71 12.02
C LYS A 335 -10.57 27.24 11.86
N PHE A 336 -11.28 26.81 10.82
CA PHE A 336 -12.69 27.22 10.59
C PHE A 336 -13.63 26.68 11.66
N ASN A 337 -13.42 25.47 12.15
CA ASN A 337 -14.20 24.89 13.23
C ASN A 337 -13.96 25.59 14.58
N PHE A 338 -12.77 26.15 14.79
CA PHE A 338 -12.45 26.95 16.00
C PHE A 338 -13.12 28.32 15.96
N ILE A 339 -13.21 28.93 14.77
CA ILE A 339 -13.87 30.23 14.57
C ILE A 339 -15.40 30.11 14.75
N GLU A 340 -16.04 29.07 14.21
CA GLU A 340 -17.46 28.82 14.36
C GLU A 340 -17.92 28.49 15.82
N LYS A 341 -17.02 27.94 16.64
CA LYS A 341 -17.33 27.67 18.06
C LYS A 341 -17.22 28.90 18.98
N ASN A 342 -16.51 29.93 18.53
CA ASN A 342 -16.25 31.15 19.30
C ASN A 342 -17.10 32.34 18.81
N LEU A 343 -17.96 32.14 17.80
CA LEU A 343 -19.02 33.06 17.36
C LEU A 343 -20.38 32.49 17.74
#